data_9cd39b0f0a581e4c9a72d51346366e5a
#
_entry.id   9cd39b0f0a581e4c9a72d51346366e5a
#
_cell.length_a   1.000
_cell.length_b   1.000
_cell.length_c   1.000
_cell.angle_alpha   90.00
_cell.angle_beta   90.00
_cell.angle_gamma   90.00
#
_symmetry.space_group_name_H-M   'P 1'
#
loop_
_entity.id
_entity.type
_entity.pdbx_description
1 polymer ?
#
loop_
_entity_poly.entity_id
_entity_poly.type
_entity_poly.pdbx_seq_one_letter_code
_entity_poly.pdbx_strand_id
1 'polypeptide(L)'
;MKTIVFLGSLFYLVSNSDAKTFKMGTLVPFSGSWRGGPNMASAILIAMDKVNNDPYWLKGHNLSYVMKDSRCEAEASIVSVLDLYTLEDPKVDVYIGPGCSTGCLPGAFIAAHWNIPMISWGCGATDLSDKATYPYFVRTTGTFTGAGDLMRALMERYNWKRLGIMATTDVFFSGTANSAKVKLEEDGKFLVPFFGSFDPGSTDRNKLKSMVISMASKARSRCYKFLSQQDTDRSAKRARSSRILIKA
;
A
#
# COMPACT_ATOMS: atom_id res chain seq x y z
N MET A 1 37.63 -48.15 -26.32
CA MET A 1 37.96 -46.74 -26.07
C MET A 1 36.98 -45.75 -26.72
N LYS A 2 35.71 -46.06 -26.96
CA LYS A 2 34.72 -45.19 -27.61
C LYS A 2 33.55 -44.76 -26.69
N THR A 3 33.46 -45.28 -25.46
CA THR A 3 32.30 -45.04 -24.58
C THR A 3 32.49 -43.89 -23.59
N ILE A 4 33.71 -43.37 -23.42
CA ILE A 4 34.01 -42.31 -22.42
C ILE A 4 33.74 -40.89 -22.98
N VAL A 5 33.79 -40.72 -24.34
CA VAL A 5 33.58 -39.40 -24.97
C VAL A 5 32.10 -38.98 -24.94
N PHE A 6 31.15 -39.90 -24.89
CA PHE A 6 29.71 -39.61 -24.89
C PHE A 6 29.17 -39.15 -23.53
N LEU A 7 29.79 -39.55 -22.41
CA LEU A 7 29.39 -39.10 -21.09
C LEU A 7 29.92 -37.71 -20.75
N GLY A 8 31.05 -37.30 -21.34
CA GLY A 8 31.58 -35.94 -21.14
C GLY A 8 30.77 -34.87 -21.85
N SER A 9 30.22 -35.16 -23.01
CA SER A 9 29.38 -34.21 -23.74
C SER A 9 27.98 -34.07 -23.16
N LEU A 10 27.45 -35.10 -22.48
CA LEU A 10 26.15 -34.99 -21.80
C LEU A 10 26.25 -34.18 -20.50
N PHE A 11 27.41 -34.25 -19.81
CA PHE A 11 27.65 -33.44 -18.62
C PHE A 11 27.85 -31.94 -18.93
N TYR A 12 28.35 -31.62 -20.14
CA TYR A 12 28.56 -30.22 -20.58
C TYR A 12 27.25 -29.53 -20.98
N LEU A 13 26.23 -30.31 -21.36
CA LEU A 13 24.91 -29.75 -21.75
C LEU A 13 24.01 -29.46 -20.55
N VAL A 14 24.32 -29.91 -19.34
CA VAL A 14 23.52 -29.68 -18.13
C VAL A 14 24.01 -28.45 -17.32
N SER A 15 25.13 -27.84 -17.71
CA SER A 15 25.77 -26.75 -16.91
C SER A 15 25.56 -25.34 -17.44
N ASN A 16 24.86 -25.16 -18.54
CA ASN A 16 24.55 -23.81 -19.07
C ASN A 16 23.07 -23.48 -18.84
N SER A 17 22.66 -23.25 -17.59
CA SER A 17 21.55 -22.35 -17.37
C SER A 17 22.09 -20.94 -17.63
N ASP A 18 21.71 -20.34 -18.75
CA ASP A 18 22.07 -18.96 -19.07
C ASP A 18 21.68 -18.06 -17.89
N ALA A 19 22.66 -17.31 -17.37
CA ALA A 19 22.42 -16.35 -16.31
C ALA A 19 21.41 -15.32 -16.79
N LYS A 20 20.22 -15.30 -16.18
CA LYS A 20 19.15 -14.35 -16.53
C LYS A 20 19.21 -13.16 -15.56
N THR A 21 19.09 -11.95 -16.09
CA THR A 21 18.81 -10.75 -15.30
C THR A 21 17.31 -10.48 -15.31
N PHE A 22 16.67 -10.60 -14.15
CA PHE A 22 15.28 -10.24 -13.96
C PHE A 22 15.16 -8.72 -13.75
N LYS A 23 14.28 -8.08 -14.51
CA LYS A 23 14.08 -6.63 -14.49
C LYS A 23 12.87 -6.25 -13.65
N MET A 24 13.08 -5.49 -12.61
CA MET A 24 12.04 -4.96 -11.74
C MET A 24 11.60 -3.57 -12.22
N GLY A 25 10.31 -3.39 -12.50
CA GLY A 25 9.69 -2.08 -12.67
C GLY A 25 9.24 -1.55 -11.31
N THR A 26 9.92 -0.55 -10.75
CA THR A 26 9.64 -0.05 -9.41
C THR A 26 8.85 1.26 -9.47
N LEU A 27 7.74 1.31 -8.73
CA LEU A 27 6.86 2.47 -8.65
C LEU A 27 6.93 3.04 -7.24
N VAL A 28 7.57 4.20 -7.10
CA VAL A 28 7.77 4.88 -5.81
C VAL A 28 7.28 6.32 -5.86
N PRO A 29 6.69 6.85 -4.78
CA PRO A 29 6.17 8.21 -4.75
C PRO A 29 7.28 9.21 -4.41
N PHE A 30 8.05 9.66 -5.42
CA PHE A 30 9.07 10.68 -5.26
C PHE A 30 8.47 12.08 -5.10
N SER A 31 7.32 12.31 -5.71
CA SER A 31 6.57 13.57 -5.63
C SER A 31 5.11 13.31 -5.25
N GLY A 32 4.24 14.33 -5.35
CA GLY A 32 2.81 14.21 -5.06
C GLY A 32 2.46 14.38 -3.59
N SER A 33 1.32 13.82 -3.19
CA SER A 33 0.72 14.01 -1.86
C SER A 33 1.52 13.33 -0.74
N TRP A 34 2.20 12.24 -1.03
CA TRP A 34 3.07 11.53 -0.09
C TRP A 34 4.45 11.30 -0.70
N ARG A 35 5.49 11.87 -0.08
CA ARG A 35 6.87 11.86 -0.58
C ARG A 35 7.75 10.84 0.15
N GLY A 36 7.28 9.62 0.30
CA GLY A 36 8.05 8.52 0.91
C GLY A 36 9.06 7.86 -0.03
N GLY A 37 9.05 8.24 -1.31
CA GLY A 37 9.82 7.62 -2.38
C GLY A 37 11.31 7.47 -2.13
N PRO A 38 12.07 8.49 -1.67
CA PRO A 38 13.50 8.36 -1.44
C PRO A 38 13.86 7.24 -0.46
N ASN A 39 13.11 7.12 0.65
CA ASN A 39 13.34 6.08 1.65
C ASN A 39 13.00 4.69 1.09
N MET A 40 11.90 4.58 0.34
CA MET A 40 11.48 3.31 -0.29
C MET A 40 12.45 2.89 -1.38
N ALA A 41 12.90 3.82 -2.23
CA ALA A 41 13.91 3.55 -3.24
C ALA A 41 15.21 3.02 -2.63
N SER A 42 15.70 3.67 -1.57
CA SER A 42 16.90 3.20 -0.85
C SER A 42 16.75 1.79 -0.31
N ALA A 43 15.59 1.46 0.26
CA ALA A 43 15.31 0.11 0.78
C ALA A 43 15.29 -0.94 -0.35
N ILE A 44 14.70 -0.61 -1.51
CA ILE A 44 14.69 -1.49 -2.68
C ILE A 44 16.12 -1.76 -3.18
N LEU A 45 16.96 -0.72 -3.26
CA LEU A 45 18.35 -0.85 -3.71
C LEU A 45 19.17 -1.73 -2.77
N ILE A 46 19.06 -1.51 -1.46
CA ILE A 46 19.75 -2.33 -0.44
C ILE A 46 19.29 -3.79 -0.52
N ALA A 47 17.99 -4.03 -0.69
CA ALA A 47 17.46 -5.38 -0.82
C ALA A 47 17.97 -6.07 -2.11
N MET A 48 18.00 -5.35 -3.22
CA MET A 48 18.51 -5.84 -4.50
C MET A 48 19.99 -6.19 -4.41
N ASP A 49 20.82 -5.30 -3.83
CA ASP A 49 22.25 -5.54 -3.64
C ASP A 49 22.48 -6.77 -2.78
N LYS A 50 21.69 -6.94 -1.70
CA LYS A 50 21.76 -8.15 -0.86
C LYS A 50 21.44 -9.40 -1.64
N VAL A 51 20.38 -9.39 -2.45
CA VAL A 51 19.97 -10.54 -3.27
C VAL A 51 21.02 -10.89 -4.33
N ASN A 52 21.56 -9.88 -5.02
CA ASN A 52 22.56 -10.07 -6.08
C ASN A 52 23.92 -10.56 -5.55
N ASN A 53 24.27 -10.21 -4.32
CA ASN A 53 25.53 -10.61 -3.71
C ASN A 53 25.45 -11.92 -2.91
N ASP A 54 24.26 -12.47 -2.72
CA ASP A 54 24.05 -13.71 -1.96
C ASP A 54 24.02 -14.92 -2.92
N PRO A 55 24.99 -15.86 -2.83
CA PRO A 55 25.07 -16.99 -3.75
C PRO A 55 23.93 -18.01 -3.61
N TYR A 56 23.16 -17.94 -2.53
CA TYR A 56 22.07 -18.90 -2.26
C TYR A 56 20.72 -18.45 -2.84
N TRP A 57 20.53 -17.17 -3.09
CA TRP A 57 19.24 -16.66 -3.56
C TRP A 57 19.09 -16.95 -5.07
N LEU A 58 19.35 -16.14 -5.96
CA LEU A 58 19.04 -16.34 -7.37
C LEU A 58 19.97 -17.30 -8.16
N LYS A 59 20.89 -17.98 -7.50
CA LYS A 59 21.75 -19.05 -8.06
C LYS A 59 22.33 -18.74 -9.46
N GLY A 60 23.01 -17.61 -9.58
CA GLY A 60 23.65 -17.18 -10.83
C GLY A 60 22.78 -16.25 -11.70
N HIS A 61 21.56 -15.94 -11.28
CA HIS A 61 20.75 -14.88 -11.86
C HIS A 61 20.91 -13.58 -11.09
N ASN A 62 20.55 -12.46 -11.74
CA ASN A 62 20.64 -11.12 -11.13
C ASN A 62 19.30 -10.38 -11.20
N LEU A 63 19.13 -9.39 -10.31
CA LEU A 63 18.06 -8.40 -10.39
C LEU A 63 18.62 -7.10 -10.98
N SER A 64 17.85 -6.49 -11.84
CA SER A 64 18.00 -5.10 -12.28
C SER A 64 16.71 -4.33 -12.04
N TYR A 65 16.73 -3.01 -12.15
CA TYR A 65 15.55 -2.20 -11.89
C TYR A 65 15.45 -0.98 -12.80
N VAL A 66 14.21 -0.52 -12.97
CA VAL A 66 13.88 0.82 -13.47
C VAL A 66 12.87 1.44 -12.52
N MET A 67 13.09 2.70 -12.13
CA MET A 67 12.19 3.42 -11.20
C MET A 67 11.37 4.47 -11.92
N LYS A 68 10.09 4.55 -11.54
CA LYS A 68 9.14 5.57 -11.99
C LYS A 68 8.46 6.22 -10.79
N ASP A 69 8.09 7.49 -10.93
CA ASP A 69 7.38 8.25 -9.90
C ASP A 69 5.88 7.99 -9.96
N SER A 70 5.35 7.28 -8.98
CA SER A 70 3.91 7.00 -8.86
C SER A 70 3.10 8.17 -8.30
N ARG A 71 3.73 9.21 -7.76
CA ARG A 71 3.13 10.40 -7.11
C ARG A 71 2.11 10.10 -6.03
N CYS A 72 1.87 8.83 -5.70
CA CYS A 72 0.72 8.39 -4.89
C CYS A 72 -0.64 8.72 -5.56
N GLU A 73 -0.67 8.76 -6.88
CA GLU A 73 -1.81 9.15 -7.71
C GLU A 73 -2.16 8.03 -8.70
N ALA A 74 -3.45 7.91 -9.06
CA ALA A 74 -3.92 6.90 -10.00
C ALA A 74 -3.33 7.10 -11.40
N GLU A 75 -3.42 8.32 -11.93
CA GLU A 75 -2.95 8.67 -13.26
C GLU A 75 -1.45 8.41 -13.43
N ALA A 76 -0.63 8.93 -12.51
CA ALA A 76 0.82 8.75 -12.56
C ALA A 76 1.22 7.26 -12.45
N SER A 77 0.48 6.48 -11.67
CA SER A 77 0.72 5.04 -11.53
C SER A 77 0.34 4.28 -12.79
N ILE A 78 -0.78 4.63 -13.45
CA ILE A 78 -1.19 4.06 -14.74
C ILE A 78 -0.10 4.31 -15.79
N VAL A 79 0.29 5.57 -15.98
CA VAL A 79 1.32 5.95 -16.95
C VAL A 79 2.63 5.22 -16.65
N SER A 80 3.05 5.17 -15.38
CA SER A 80 4.28 4.48 -15.00
C SER A 80 4.26 2.97 -15.31
N VAL A 81 3.13 2.29 -15.08
CA VAL A 81 2.98 0.86 -15.39
C VAL A 81 3.01 0.64 -16.91
N LEU A 82 2.33 1.50 -17.68
CA LEU A 82 2.33 1.45 -19.14
C LEU A 82 3.74 1.68 -19.69
N ASP A 83 4.43 2.71 -19.24
CA ASP A 83 5.79 3.03 -19.68
C ASP A 83 6.76 1.88 -19.42
N LEU A 84 6.72 1.31 -18.21
CA LEU A 84 7.57 0.18 -17.81
C LEU A 84 7.33 -1.06 -18.67
N TYR A 85 6.13 -1.21 -19.23
CA TYR A 85 5.81 -2.32 -20.13
C TYR A 85 6.16 -2.03 -21.57
N THR A 86 5.88 -0.81 -22.06
CA THR A 86 5.94 -0.48 -23.49
C THR A 86 7.27 0.10 -23.93
N LEU A 87 7.94 0.87 -23.07
CA LEU A 87 9.17 1.60 -23.42
C LEU A 87 10.45 0.89 -23.00
N GLU A 88 10.34 -0.10 -22.07
CA GLU A 88 11.52 -0.81 -21.59
C GLU A 88 11.87 -2.02 -22.47
N ASP A 89 13.16 -2.19 -22.76
CA ASP A 89 13.70 -3.35 -23.44
C ASP A 89 14.96 -3.86 -22.68
N PRO A 90 14.99 -5.10 -22.18
CA PRO A 90 13.86 -6.04 -22.10
C PRO A 90 12.74 -5.50 -21.20
N LYS A 91 11.52 -6.03 -21.41
CA LYS A 91 10.36 -5.73 -20.58
C LYS A 91 10.57 -6.11 -19.12
N VAL A 92 9.82 -5.48 -18.22
CA VAL A 92 9.87 -5.82 -16.79
C VAL A 92 9.27 -7.19 -16.53
N ASP A 93 9.92 -7.96 -15.66
CA ASP A 93 9.44 -9.28 -15.21
C ASP A 93 8.47 -9.18 -14.02
N VAL A 94 8.55 -8.09 -13.24
CA VAL A 94 7.74 -7.86 -12.04
C VAL A 94 7.63 -6.37 -11.73
N TYR A 95 6.47 -5.95 -11.20
CA TYR A 95 6.30 -4.60 -10.64
C TYR A 95 6.50 -4.63 -9.13
N ILE A 96 7.29 -3.70 -8.60
CA ILE A 96 7.49 -3.47 -7.16
C ILE A 96 6.87 -2.13 -6.77
N GLY A 97 5.84 -2.15 -5.96
CA GLY A 97 4.99 -1.00 -5.69
C GLY A 97 3.76 -0.97 -6.62
N PRO A 98 3.04 0.18 -6.68
CA PRO A 98 3.23 1.36 -5.84
C PRO A 98 2.91 1.12 -4.36
N GLY A 99 3.21 2.12 -3.50
CA GLY A 99 2.91 2.05 -2.07
C GLY A 99 1.51 2.56 -1.70
N CYS A 100 0.85 3.29 -2.59
CA CYS A 100 -0.44 3.92 -2.35
C CYS A 100 -1.57 3.14 -3.04
N SER A 101 -2.63 2.82 -2.30
CA SER A 101 -3.78 2.05 -2.82
C SER A 101 -4.43 2.71 -4.04
N THR A 102 -4.43 4.04 -4.11
CA THR A 102 -4.92 4.82 -5.25
C THR A 102 -4.20 4.45 -6.55
N GLY A 103 -2.90 4.18 -6.49
CA GLY A 103 -2.11 3.74 -7.64
C GLY A 103 -2.14 2.23 -7.84
N CYS A 104 -2.23 1.43 -6.76
CA CYS A 104 -2.28 -0.03 -6.87
C CYS A 104 -3.54 -0.55 -7.56
N LEU A 105 -4.70 0.04 -7.27
CA LEU A 105 -5.96 -0.41 -7.86
C LEU A 105 -5.89 -0.43 -9.40
N PRO A 106 -5.65 0.68 -10.08
CA PRO A 106 -5.54 0.66 -11.53
C PRO A 106 -4.26 -0.05 -12.03
N GLY A 107 -3.13 0.12 -11.34
CA GLY A 107 -1.86 -0.48 -11.75
C GLY A 107 -1.89 -2.01 -11.73
N ALA A 108 -2.45 -2.61 -10.69
CA ALA A 108 -2.58 -4.06 -10.58
C ALA A 108 -3.57 -4.65 -11.60
N PHE A 109 -4.61 -3.89 -11.94
CA PHE A 109 -5.55 -4.30 -12.98
C PHE A 109 -4.87 -4.38 -14.36
N ILE A 110 -4.07 -3.36 -14.68
CA ILE A 110 -3.29 -3.32 -15.94
C ILE A 110 -2.21 -4.42 -15.96
N ALA A 111 -1.47 -4.58 -14.86
CA ALA A 111 -0.44 -5.61 -14.72
C ALA A 111 -1.01 -7.03 -14.91
N ALA A 112 -2.22 -7.28 -14.41
CA ALA A 112 -2.93 -8.54 -14.59
C ALA A 112 -3.23 -8.85 -16.05
N HIS A 113 -3.55 -7.85 -16.86
CA HIS A 113 -3.78 -8.03 -18.31
C HIS A 113 -2.56 -8.58 -19.04
N TRP A 114 -1.36 -8.26 -18.58
CA TRP A 114 -0.10 -8.74 -19.16
C TRP A 114 0.50 -9.94 -18.43
N ASN A 115 -0.20 -10.48 -17.42
CA ASN A 115 0.27 -11.57 -16.57
C ASN A 115 1.60 -11.24 -15.86
N ILE A 116 1.84 -9.96 -15.52
CA ILE A 116 3.01 -9.52 -14.80
C ILE A 116 2.66 -9.37 -13.32
N PRO A 117 3.38 -10.04 -12.38
CA PRO A 117 3.15 -9.89 -10.96
C PRO A 117 3.39 -8.46 -10.49
N MET A 118 2.53 -7.98 -9.57
CA MET A 118 2.73 -6.73 -8.86
C MET A 118 2.80 -6.98 -7.35
N ILE A 119 3.93 -6.61 -6.74
CA ILE A 119 4.18 -6.78 -5.31
C ILE A 119 4.21 -5.41 -4.64
N SER A 120 3.28 -5.15 -3.72
CA SER A 120 3.20 -3.88 -3.01
C SER A 120 3.56 -4.01 -1.53
N TRP A 121 4.24 -3.01 -1.01
CA TRP A 121 4.57 -2.91 0.43
C TRP A 121 3.54 -2.11 1.24
N GLY A 122 2.61 -1.38 0.62
CA GLY A 122 1.77 -0.40 1.31
C GLY A 122 0.29 -0.35 0.91
N CYS A 123 -0.12 -1.06 -0.15
CA CYS A 123 -1.50 -0.99 -0.65
C CYS A 123 -2.46 -1.85 0.16
N GLY A 124 -3.09 -1.23 1.16
CA GLY A 124 -4.02 -1.90 2.07
C GLY A 124 -5.49 -1.94 1.62
N ALA A 125 -5.85 -1.40 0.43
CA ALA A 125 -7.23 -1.44 -0.05
C ALA A 125 -7.78 -2.86 -0.10
N THR A 126 -8.99 -3.05 0.43
CA THR A 126 -9.62 -4.36 0.57
C THR A 126 -9.91 -5.00 -0.79
N ASP A 127 -10.29 -4.19 -1.78
CA ASP A 127 -10.63 -4.61 -3.14
C ASP A 127 -9.49 -5.40 -3.82
N LEU A 128 -8.23 -5.06 -3.50
CA LEU A 128 -7.05 -5.79 -3.99
C LEU A 128 -6.95 -7.24 -3.49
N SER A 129 -7.81 -7.65 -2.57
CA SER A 129 -7.92 -9.05 -2.12
C SER A 129 -8.80 -9.91 -3.04
N ASP A 130 -9.57 -9.30 -3.92
CA ASP A 130 -10.33 -10.01 -4.94
C ASP A 130 -9.41 -10.58 -6.01
N LYS A 131 -9.18 -11.89 -5.94
CA LYS A 131 -8.30 -12.61 -6.86
C LYS A 131 -8.92 -12.88 -8.24
N ALA A 132 -10.21 -12.68 -8.41
CA ALA A 132 -10.85 -12.70 -9.72
C ALA A 132 -10.44 -11.46 -10.54
N THR A 133 -10.41 -10.30 -9.89
CA THR A 133 -10.03 -9.02 -10.53
C THR A 133 -8.51 -8.78 -10.52
N TYR A 134 -7.81 -9.21 -9.44
CA TYR A 134 -6.38 -8.94 -9.22
C TYR A 134 -5.57 -10.24 -9.02
N PRO A 135 -5.54 -11.16 -9.99
CA PRO A 135 -4.93 -12.49 -9.83
C PRO A 135 -3.43 -12.43 -9.53
N TYR A 136 -2.71 -11.47 -10.10
CA TYR A 136 -1.25 -11.32 -9.99
C TYR A 136 -0.80 -10.28 -8.97
N PHE A 137 -1.73 -9.72 -8.17
CA PHE A 137 -1.38 -8.77 -7.13
C PHE A 137 -1.03 -9.48 -5.82
N VAL A 138 0.11 -9.09 -5.23
CA VAL A 138 0.58 -9.57 -3.92
C VAL A 138 0.97 -8.36 -3.07
N ARG A 139 0.85 -8.46 -1.75
CA ARG A 139 1.28 -7.42 -0.82
C ARG A 139 1.94 -8.00 0.42
N THR A 140 2.89 -7.26 0.98
CA THR A 140 3.58 -7.59 2.23
C THR A 140 2.96 -6.89 3.45
N THR A 141 1.94 -6.06 3.23
CA THR A 141 1.15 -5.39 4.29
C THR A 141 -0.23 -6.04 4.44
N GLY A 142 -0.86 -5.82 5.60
CA GLY A 142 -2.25 -6.21 5.83
C GLY A 142 -3.26 -5.36 5.07
N THR A 143 -4.52 -5.77 5.13
CA THR A 143 -5.66 -5.00 4.60
C THR A 143 -6.12 -3.98 5.63
N PHE A 144 -6.91 -3.00 5.18
CA PHE A 144 -7.55 -2.04 6.08
C PHE A 144 -8.59 -2.68 7.02
N THR A 145 -9.04 -3.91 6.73
CA THR A 145 -9.99 -4.64 7.59
C THR A 145 -9.47 -4.86 9.02
N GLY A 146 -8.16 -5.05 9.20
CA GLY A 146 -7.55 -5.18 10.52
C GLY A 146 -7.79 -3.98 11.45
N ALA A 147 -8.02 -2.78 10.89
CA ALA A 147 -8.39 -1.62 11.69
C ALA A 147 -9.79 -1.76 12.32
N GLY A 148 -10.72 -2.41 11.63
CA GLY A 148 -12.04 -2.73 12.15
C GLY A 148 -11.99 -3.70 13.33
N ASP A 149 -11.19 -4.75 13.21
CA ASP A 149 -11.02 -5.75 14.29
C ASP A 149 -10.35 -5.13 15.52
N LEU A 150 -9.32 -4.30 15.33
CA LEU A 150 -8.70 -3.57 16.42
C LEU A 150 -9.69 -2.64 17.13
N MET A 151 -10.49 -1.89 16.35
CA MET A 151 -11.48 -0.97 16.90
C MET A 151 -12.54 -1.71 17.71
N ARG A 152 -13.01 -2.84 17.19
CA ARG A 152 -13.96 -3.72 17.89
C ARG A 152 -13.38 -4.20 19.22
N ALA A 153 -12.15 -4.73 19.23
CA ALA A 153 -11.49 -5.19 20.45
C ALA A 153 -11.35 -4.07 21.49
N LEU A 154 -11.03 -2.85 21.06
CA LEU A 154 -10.98 -1.68 21.95
C LEU A 154 -12.35 -1.34 22.53
N MET A 155 -13.41 -1.34 21.72
CA MET A 155 -14.75 -1.05 22.17
C MET A 155 -15.27 -2.11 23.16
N GLU A 156 -14.96 -3.38 22.94
CA GLU A 156 -15.26 -4.48 23.87
C GLU A 156 -14.48 -4.30 25.18
N ARG A 157 -13.18 -4.08 25.10
CA ARG A 157 -12.30 -3.92 26.27
C ARG A 157 -12.73 -2.79 27.20
N TYR A 158 -13.21 -1.68 26.63
CA TYR A 158 -13.61 -0.50 27.39
C TYR A 158 -15.14 -0.37 27.55
N ASN A 159 -15.90 -1.40 27.16
CA ASN A 159 -17.35 -1.41 27.19
C ASN A 159 -18.01 -0.19 26.51
N TRP A 160 -17.41 0.26 25.40
CA TRP A 160 -17.99 1.33 24.58
C TRP A 160 -19.05 0.76 23.64
N LYS A 161 -20.16 1.46 23.47
CA LYS A 161 -21.27 0.99 22.62
C LYS A 161 -21.49 1.84 21.38
N ARG A 162 -20.96 3.06 21.37
CA ARG A 162 -21.19 4.03 20.29
C ARG A 162 -19.89 4.70 19.91
N LEU A 163 -19.59 4.77 18.61
CA LEU A 163 -18.40 5.39 18.05
C LEU A 163 -18.78 6.36 16.94
N GLY A 164 -18.26 7.59 16.97
CA GLY A 164 -18.28 8.50 15.82
C GLY A 164 -16.99 8.37 15.04
N ILE A 165 -17.08 8.23 13.72
CA ILE A 165 -15.93 8.10 12.82
C ILE A 165 -15.87 9.31 11.89
N MET A 166 -14.71 9.94 11.81
CA MET A 166 -14.36 10.95 10.80
C MET A 166 -13.07 10.54 10.09
N ALA A 167 -13.06 10.59 8.77
CA ALA A 167 -11.89 10.27 7.95
C ALA A 167 -11.69 11.30 6.85
N THR A 168 -10.50 11.34 6.27
CA THR A 168 -10.29 12.07 5.01
C THR A 168 -10.85 11.27 3.85
N THR A 169 -11.04 11.93 2.70
CA THR A 169 -11.58 11.30 1.48
C THR A 169 -10.55 10.46 0.74
N ASP A 170 -9.27 10.50 1.12
CA ASP A 170 -8.28 9.64 0.46
C ASP A 170 -8.54 8.14 0.73
N VAL A 171 -8.14 7.30 -0.23
CA VAL A 171 -8.46 5.86 -0.26
C VAL A 171 -7.96 5.12 0.98
N PHE A 172 -6.80 5.52 1.54
CA PHE A 172 -6.23 4.87 2.71
C PHE A 172 -7.10 5.08 3.95
N PHE A 173 -7.41 6.35 4.28
CA PHE A 173 -8.14 6.66 5.51
C PHE A 173 -9.64 6.39 5.38
N SER A 174 -10.24 6.66 4.21
CA SER A 174 -11.64 6.34 3.94
C SER A 174 -11.89 4.83 3.97
N GLY A 175 -11.01 4.03 3.36
CA GLY A 175 -11.09 2.58 3.39
C GLY A 175 -10.96 1.99 4.80
N THR A 176 -10.00 2.50 5.58
CA THR A 176 -9.81 2.13 6.99
C THR A 176 -11.04 2.46 7.83
N ALA A 177 -11.58 3.67 7.68
CA ALA A 177 -12.76 4.13 8.40
C ALA A 177 -14.02 3.33 8.05
N ASN A 178 -14.23 3.05 6.76
CA ASN A 178 -15.34 2.25 6.29
C ASN A 178 -15.26 0.81 6.80
N SER A 179 -14.07 0.21 6.76
CA SER A 179 -13.83 -1.12 7.31
C SER A 179 -14.15 -1.19 8.82
N ALA A 180 -13.73 -0.16 9.58
CA ALA A 180 -14.06 -0.06 11.00
C ALA A 180 -15.57 0.03 11.23
N LYS A 181 -16.29 0.85 10.44
CA LYS A 181 -17.74 0.97 10.52
C LYS A 181 -18.43 -0.38 10.26
N VAL A 182 -18.13 -1.02 9.12
CA VAL A 182 -18.73 -2.29 8.73
C VAL A 182 -18.52 -3.35 9.81
N LYS A 183 -17.28 -3.47 10.30
CA LYS A 183 -16.94 -4.47 11.32
C LYS A 183 -17.61 -4.23 12.67
N LEU A 184 -17.83 -2.98 13.04
CA LEU A 184 -18.53 -2.63 14.29
C LEU A 184 -20.04 -2.89 14.21
N GLU A 185 -20.66 -2.65 13.05
CA GLU A 185 -22.10 -2.81 12.86
C GLU A 185 -22.52 -4.25 12.51
N GLU A 186 -21.56 -5.15 12.20
CA GLU A 186 -21.78 -6.51 11.68
C GLU A 186 -22.70 -7.37 12.57
N ASP A 187 -22.57 -7.28 13.89
CA ASP A 187 -23.34 -8.09 14.84
C ASP A 187 -24.34 -7.28 15.67
N GLY A 188 -24.53 -6.01 15.36
CA GLY A 188 -25.45 -5.11 16.05
C GLY A 188 -25.06 -4.73 17.48
N LYS A 189 -23.90 -5.19 17.99
CA LYS A 189 -23.44 -4.88 19.36
C LYS A 189 -23.00 -3.42 19.52
N PHE A 190 -22.51 -2.82 18.43
CA PHE A 190 -21.96 -1.47 18.41
C PHE A 190 -22.71 -0.61 17.39
N LEU A 191 -22.73 0.69 17.65
CA LEU A 191 -23.38 1.66 16.77
C LEU A 191 -22.37 2.70 16.30
N VAL A 192 -22.43 3.03 15.02
CA VAL A 192 -21.67 4.15 14.43
C VAL A 192 -22.66 5.26 14.04
N PRO A 193 -23.19 6.02 15.01
CA PRO A 193 -24.25 7.01 14.78
C PRO A 193 -23.77 8.24 13.99
N PHE A 194 -22.48 8.36 13.78
CA PHE A 194 -21.88 9.37 12.93
C PHE A 194 -20.73 8.77 12.11
N PHE A 195 -20.83 8.91 10.80
CA PHE A 195 -19.77 8.60 9.85
C PHE A 195 -19.65 9.77 8.89
N GLY A 196 -18.49 10.43 8.85
CA GLY A 196 -18.27 11.61 8.03
C GLY A 196 -16.89 11.59 7.37
N SER A 197 -16.83 12.14 6.15
CA SER A 197 -15.57 12.32 5.43
C SER A 197 -15.36 13.78 5.02
N PHE A 198 -14.13 14.19 4.95
CA PHE A 198 -13.74 15.54 4.54
C PHE A 198 -12.49 15.51 3.66
N ASP A 199 -12.40 16.47 2.75
CA ASP A 199 -11.21 16.65 1.93
C ASP A 199 -10.07 17.21 2.78
N PRO A 200 -8.88 16.55 2.83
CA PRO A 200 -7.72 17.04 3.58
C PRO A 200 -7.22 18.42 3.08
N GLY A 201 -7.47 18.77 1.83
CA GLY A 201 -7.18 20.09 1.25
C GLY A 201 -8.21 21.16 1.58
N SER A 202 -9.36 20.80 2.17
CA SER A 202 -10.43 21.76 2.46
C SER A 202 -10.03 22.79 3.52
N THR A 203 -10.18 24.06 3.19
CA THR A 203 -10.00 25.19 4.10
C THR A 203 -11.30 25.58 4.84
N ASP A 204 -12.42 24.92 4.52
CA ASP A 204 -13.72 25.20 5.14
C ASP A 204 -13.78 24.73 6.59
N ARG A 205 -13.32 25.62 7.47
CA ARG A 205 -13.34 25.39 8.92
C ARG A 205 -14.76 25.26 9.50
N ASN A 206 -15.75 25.91 8.88
CA ASN A 206 -17.13 25.87 9.37
C ASN A 206 -17.73 24.49 9.12
N LYS A 207 -17.50 23.91 7.95
CA LYS A 207 -17.89 22.54 7.64
C LYS A 207 -17.25 21.54 8.60
N LEU A 208 -15.94 21.63 8.83
CA LEU A 208 -15.24 20.75 9.79
C LEU A 208 -15.79 20.92 11.21
N LYS A 209 -16.03 22.15 11.66
CA LYS A 209 -16.61 22.43 12.98
C LYS A 209 -18.01 21.84 13.12
N SER A 210 -18.87 22.00 12.12
CA SER A 210 -20.23 21.44 12.10
C SER A 210 -20.21 19.91 12.17
N MET A 211 -19.29 19.26 11.46
CA MET A 211 -19.09 17.81 11.50
C MET A 211 -18.68 17.35 12.91
N VAL A 212 -17.71 18.01 13.55
CA VAL A 212 -17.28 17.69 14.93
C VAL A 212 -18.42 17.87 15.92
N ILE A 213 -19.21 18.95 15.82
CA ILE A 213 -20.39 19.17 16.67
C ILE A 213 -21.43 18.08 16.46
N SER A 214 -21.75 17.73 15.21
CA SER A 214 -22.69 16.66 14.87
C SER A 214 -22.22 15.30 15.40
N MET A 215 -20.94 15.00 15.27
CA MET A 215 -20.37 13.78 15.83
C MET A 215 -20.47 13.77 17.36
N ALA A 216 -20.10 14.85 18.02
CA ALA A 216 -20.16 14.98 19.48
C ALA A 216 -21.57 14.84 20.03
N SER A 217 -22.60 15.32 19.28
CA SER A 217 -23.99 15.21 19.69
C SER A 217 -24.57 13.79 19.55
N LYS A 218 -24.07 13.02 18.57
CA LYS A 218 -24.56 11.68 18.26
C LYS A 218 -23.78 10.56 18.94
N ALA A 219 -22.47 10.72 19.04
CA ALA A 219 -21.58 9.75 19.67
C ALA A 219 -21.10 10.28 21.01
N ARG A 220 -21.77 9.91 22.09
CA ARG A 220 -21.56 10.47 23.45
C ARG A 220 -20.23 10.16 24.10
N SER A 221 -19.30 9.47 23.48
CA SER A 221 -17.98 9.21 24.02
C SER A 221 -17.00 8.81 22.93
N ARG A 222 -16.09 9.69 22.61
CA ARG A 222 -14.79 9.45 21.98
C ARG A 222 -14.76 9.43 20.47
N CYS A 223 -14.05 10.39 19.98
CA CYS A 223 -13.78 10.71 18.61
C CYS A 223 -12.46 10.08 18.18
N TYR A 224 -12.45 9.33 17.10
CA TYR A 224 -11.23 9.00 16.38
C TYR A 224 -11.06 9.95 15.22
N LYS A 225 -9.97 10.71 15.25
CA LYS A 225 -9.50 11.49 14.12
C LYS A 225 -8.42 10.69 13.42
N PHE A 226 -8.70 10.19 12.23
CA PHE A 226 -7.64 9.71 11.34
C PHE A 226 -7.00 10.95 10.69
N LEU A 227 -5.79 11.27 11.12
CA LEU A 227 -5.01 12.37 10.56
C LEU A 227 -4.46 11.98 9.19
N SER A 228 -4.55 12.88 8.21
CA SER A 228 -3.80 12.72 6.97
C SER A 228 -2.30 12.91 7.25
N GLN A 229 -1.46 12.29 6.46
CA GLN A 229 -0.01 12.40 6.59
C GLN A 229 0.51 13.84 6.42
N GLN A 230 -0.26 14.70 5.74
CA GLN A 230 0.05 16.13 5.60
C GLN A 230 0.00 16.90 6.92
N ASP A 231 -0.79 16.43 7.89
CA ASP A 231 -0.88 17.07 9.21
C ASP A 231 0.34 16.73 10.09
N THR A 232 1.04 15.62 9.84
CA THR A 232 2.25 15.25 10.60
C THR A 232 3.44 16.13 10.24
N ASP A 233 3.60 16.55 9.00
CA ASP A 233 4.66 17.46 8.57
C ASP A 233 4.45 18.91 9.06
N ARG A 234 3.19 19.35 9.20
CA ARG A 234 2.87 20.66 9.76
C ARG A 234 2.90 20.66 11.29
N SER A 235 2.61 19.54 11.94
CA SER A 235 2.63 19.43 13.41
C SER A 235 4.06 19.32 13.96
N ALA A 236 5.02 18.80 13.21
CA ALA A 236 6.43 18.81 13.57
C ALA A 236 6.99 20.25 13.73
N LYS A 237 6.42 21.23 12.99
CA LYS A 237 6.73 22.66 13.14
C LYS A 237 5.87 23.38 14.18
N ARG A 238 4.77 22.80 14.69
CA ARG A 238 3.86 23.36 15.68
C ARG A 238 3.69 22.52 16.97
N ALA A 239 4.57 21.56 17.22
CA ALA A 239 4.51 20.60 18.33
C ALA A 239 4.70 21.20 19.74
N ARG A 240 4.39 22.51 19.95
CA ARG A 240 4.27 23.10 21.30
C ARG A 240 2.82 23.30 21.79
N SER A 241 1.79 22.93 21.03
CA SER A 241 0.41 23.20 21.46
C SER A 241 -0.65 22.30 20.80
N SER A 242 -0.58 21.00 20.95
CA SER A 242 -1.75 20.15 20.68
C SER A 242 -1.68 18.91 21.58
N ARG A 243 -2.10 19.06 22.82
CA ARG A 243 -2.44 17.93 23.67
C ARG A 243 -3.62 17.23 23.04
N ILE A 244 -3.45 15.97 22.67
CA ILE A 244 -4.57 15.07 22.35
C ILE A 244 -5.39 14.96 23.65
N LEU A 245 -6.51 15.65 23.73
CA LEU A 245 -7.44 15.53 24.84
C LEU A 245 -8.24 14.23 24.66
N ILE A 246 -7.71 13.13 25.21
CA ILE A 246 -8.52 11.98 25.56
C ILE A 246 -9.16 12.35 26.90
N LYS A 247 -10.36 12.89 26.89
CA LYS A 247 -11.17 12.98 28.12
C LYS A 247 -12.03 11.73 28.22
N ALA A 248 -11.84 11.04 29.33
CA ALA A 248 -12.67 9.92 29.79
C ALA A 248 -14.10 10.37 30.11
#